data_b19eae6ad59063e620d9aeda3dc2786a
#
_entry.id   b19eae6ad59063e620d9aeda3dc2786a
#
_cell.length_a   1.000
_cell.length_b   1.000
_cell.length_c   1.000
_cell.angle_alpha   90.00
_cell.angle_beta   90.00
_cell.angle_gamma   90.00
#
_symmetry.space_group_name_H-M   'P 1'
#
loop_
_entity.id
_entity.type
_entity.pdbx_description
1 polymer ?
#
loop_
_entity_poly.entity_id
_entity_poly.type
_entity_poly.pdbx_seq_one_letter_code
_entity_poly.pdbx_strand_id
1 'polypeptide(L)'
;MCARFRTLSITIALIYKFMDDMDAESEELGGRRKFFTGVYARYGWAKLMRAGLGGHETLNLYAEGITKMTENAGLPPLFRDIFKNAYLPYRDPETLKSFLKVINEFAYDHSERLGDAFEYLLSVLGSQGDAGQFRTPRHIIDFIVEIIKPQKHETVLDPACGTAGFLISAYKHILRANTDSKGRTKLTPDERARLARNFTGYDISPDMVRLSLVNLYLHGFSAPHIYEYDTLTQEERWNDYADVILANPPFMSPKGGIKPHKRFSIQAKRSEVLFVDYMAEHLNPGGRAGIIVPEGIIFQSQTAYKELRKMLVENSLVAVVSLPAGCFNPYSGVKTSILILDRGLAKNASTIAFFKVENDGYGLGAQRRPIDKNDLPKVQADIETYLAAIRSKTPVEELELTTALIIPKGKIAANGDYNLSGERYRKGGVFNHGFPSVLLGDAGLFRIESGGTPKSGVESYWNGGIPWATLVDLPADDFVSEIDGTQRTISEKGLKESAAKLIPKNSIVVSTRATIGRIAINRIPIATNQGFKNIVVEDSSRAIPEYVAFALTKLVPTMKAWATGGTFAEISKSKFSELQIPLPPLEVQKEIVAEVNEHLNKIERLKSEINSEERAIQSTIARVWGE
;
A
#
# COMPACT_ATOMS: atom_id res chain seq x y z
N MET A 1 -23.29 14.44 10.57
CA MET A 1 -23.50 13.00 10.85
C MET A 1 -22.34 12.27 10.22
N CYS A 2 -21.55 11.50 11.00
CA CYS A 2 -20.34 10.83 10.54
C CYS A 2 -20.69 9.82 9.43
N ALA A 3 -19.83 9.66 8.39
CA ALA A 3 -20.08 8.75 7.26
C ALA A 3 -20.30 7.30 7.71
N ARG A 4 -19.65 6.88 8.80
CA ARG A 4 -19.81 5.58 9.45
C ARG A 4 -21.28 5.31 9.87
N PHE A 5 -21.95 6.30 10.43
CA PHE A 5 -23.35 6.18 10.83
C PHE A 5 -24.30 6.08 9.64
N ARG A 6 -23.98 6.77 8.53
CA ARG A 6 -24.77 6.66 7.30
C ARG A 6 -24.67 5.26 6.69
N THR A 7 -23.47 4.70 6.62
CA THR A 7 -23.24 3.34 6.07
C THR A 7 -24.04 2.30 6.85
N LEU A 8 -23.95 2.30 8.18
CA LEU A 8 -24.65 1.35 9.02
C LEU A 8 -26.19 1.50 8.90
N SER A 9 -26.69 2.71 8.83
CA SER A 9 -28.13 2.98 8.69
C SER A 9 -28.69 2.48 7.35
N ILE A 10 -27.97 2.71 6.27
CA ILE A 10 -28.33 2.21 4.93
C ILE A 10 -28.30 0.67 4.93
N THR A 11 -27.25 0.09 5.53
CA THR A 11 -27.11 -1.36 5.66
C THR A 11 -28.29 -2.00 6.39
N ILE A 12 -28.66 -1.46 7.56
CA ILE A 12 -29.80 -1.96 8.35
C ILE A 12 -31.10 -1.87 7.56
N ALA A 13 -31.35 -0.74 6.89
CA ALA A 13 -32.54 -0.54 6.10
C ALA A 13 -32.62 -1.49 4.89
N LEU A 14 -31.50 -1.70 4.18
CA LEU A 14 -31.42 -2.64 3.07
C LEU A 14 -31.71 -4.08 3.51
N ILE A 15 -31.12 -4.51 4.63
CA ILE A 15 -31.37 -5.87 5.17
C ILE A 15 -32.80 -6.02 5.63
N TYR A 16 -33.34 -4.99 6.27
CA TYR A 16 -34.73 -5.01 6.70
C TYR A 16 -35.67 -5.18 5.49
N LYS A 17 -35.46 -4.40 4.42
CA LYS A 17 -36.19 -4.59 3.16
C LYS A 17 -35.99 -5.98 2.58
N PHE A 18 -34.75 -6.44 2.48
CA PHE A 18 -34.40 -7.75 1.91
C PHE A 18 -35.09 -8.91 2.65
N MET A 19 -35.19 -8.85 3.97
CA MET A 19 -35.90 -9.87 4.77
C MET A 19 -37.40 -9.95 4.38
N ASP A 20 -38.05 -8.80 4.17
CA ASP A 20 -39.47 -8.79 3.78
C ASP A 20 -39.66 -9.23 2.32
N ASP A 21 -38.73 -8.87 1.43
CA ASP A 21 -38.73 -9.32 0.03
C ASP A 21 -38.56 -10.85 -0.05
N MET A 22 -37.64 -11.43 0.74
CA MET A 22 -37.48 -12.89 0.84
C MET A 22 -38.75 -13.60 1.36
N ASP A 23 -39.41 -13.01 2.36
CA ASP A 23 -40.67 -13.52 2.87
C ASP A 23 -41.78 -13.46 1.81
N ALA A 24 -41.83 -12.38 1.02
CA ALA A 24 -42.81 -12.23 -0.06
C ALA A 24 -42.53 -13.24 -1.20
N GLU A 25 -41.27 -13.38 -1.63
CA GLU A 25 -40.88 -14.37 -2.64
C GLU A 25 -41.20 -15.81 -2.19
N SER A 26 -40.94 -16.12 -0.90
CA SER A 26 -41.28 -17.42 -0.34
C SER A 26 -42.79 -17.71 -0.42
N GLU A 27 -43.66 -16.71 -0.15
CA GLU A 27 -45.12 -16.85 -0.28
C GLU A 27 -45.55 -17.03 -1.74
N GLU A 28 -44.97 -16.26 -2.67
CA GLU A 28 -45.26 -16.41 -4.12
C GLU A 28 -44.92 -17.78 -4.65
N LEU A 29 -43.86 -18.40 -4.13
CA LEU A 29 -43.43 -19.76 -4.47
C LEU A 29 -44.18 -20.87 -3.68
N GLY A 30 -45.25 -20.52 -2.93
CA GLY A 30 -46.07 -21.47 -2.17
C GLY A 30 -45.48 -21.88 -0.81
N GLY A 31 -44.44 -21.21 -0.36
CA GLY A 31 -43.83 -21.37 0.97
C GLY A 31 -44.54 -20.52 2.06
N ARG A 32 -43.83 -20.32 3.15
CA ARG A 32 -44.30 -19.49 4.29
C ARG A 32 -43.30 -18.42 4.65
N ARG A 33 -43.83 -17.26 5.12
CA ARG A 33 -42.98 -16.24 5.72
C ARG A 33 -42.20 -16.80 6.91
N LYS A 34 -40.99 -16.33 7.09
CA LYS A 34 -40.07 -16.75 8.16
C LYS A 34 -39.74 -15.60 9.11
N PHE A 35 -39.57 -14.39 8.57
CA PHE A 35 -39.04 -13.26 9.30
C PHE A 35 -40.16 -12.41 9.94
N PHE A 36 -41.20 -12.06 9.17
CA PHE A 36 -42.28 -11.18 9.60
C PHE A 36 -43.56 -11.97 9.83
N THR A 37 -43.56 -12.79 10.90
CA THR A 37 -44.70 -13.66 11.27
C THR A 37 -45.28 -13.28 12.64
N GLY A 38 -46.52 -13.68 12.92
CA GLY A 38 -47.19 -13.47 14.20
C GLY A 38 -47.19 -12.00 14.62
N VAL A 39 -46.72 -11.72 15.83
CA VAL A 39 -46.66 -10.35 16.41
C VAL A 39 -45.69 -9.43 15.65
N TYR A 40 -44.77 -9.99 14.89
CA TYR A 40 -43.77 -9.25 14.09
C TYR A 40 -44.28 -8.89 12.68
N ALA A 41 -45.41 -9.46 12.22
CA ALA A 41 -45.97 -9.20 10.90
C ALA A 41 -46.27 -7.72 10.63
N ARG A 42 -46.57 -6.94 11.68
CA ARG A 42 -46.82 -5.50 11.57
C ARG A 42 -45.59 -4.67 11.18
N TYR A 43 -44.39 -5.20 11.38
CA TYR A 43 -43.14 -4.52 11.10
C TYR A 43 -42.56 -4.82 9.69
N GLY A 44 -43.23 -5.66 8.87
CA GLY A 44 -42.79 -5.94 7.50
C GLY A 44 -42.53 -4.66 6.70
N TRP A 45 -41.51 -4.68 5.83
CA TRP A 45 -41.12 -3.50 5.04
C TRP A 45 -42.28 -2.95 4.20
N ALA A 46 -43.05 -3.83 3.56
CA ALA A 46 -44.24 -3.44 2.81
C ALA A 46 -45.28 -2.71 3.66
N LYS A 47 -45.36 -2.98 4.99
CA LYS A 47 -46.24 -2.26 5.92
C LYS A 47 -45.71 -0.87 6.25
N LEU A 48 -44.36 -0.72 6.34
CA LEU A 48 -43.73 0.59 6.53
C LEU A 48 -43.89 1.52 5.32
N MET A 49 -43.97 0.92 4.12
CA MET A 49 -44.05 1.66 2.85
C MET A 49 -45.44 1.78 2.28
N ARG A 50 -46.49 1.35 3.02
CA ARG A 50 -47.90 1.41 2.54
C ARG A 50 -48.32 2.86 2.27
N ALA A 51 -49.14 3.05 1.24
CA ALA A 51 -49.70 4.32 0.89
C ALA A 51 -50.56 4.89 2.06
N GLY A 52 -50.46 6.19 2.31
CA GLY A 52 -51.22 6.89 3.36
C GLY A 52 -50.62 6.84 4.77
N LEU A 53 -49.51 6.13 4.99
CA LEU A 53 -48.83 6.13 6.30
C LEU A 53 -48.15 7.49 6.54
N GLY A 54 -48.47 8.13 7.69
CA GLY A 54 -47.87 9.40 8.08
C GLY A 54 -46.39 9.28 8.47
N GLY A 55 -45.61 10.38 8.37
CA GLY A 55 -44.19 10.37 8.72
C GLY A 55 -43.93 9.92 10.17
N HIS A 56 -44.71 10.40 11.14
CA HIS A 56 -44.59 9.99 12.56
C HIS A 56 -44.88 8.51 12.77
N GLU A 57 -45.89 7.98 12.07
CA GLU A 57 -46.27 6.58 12.18
C GLU A 57 -45.19 5.67 11.55
N THR A 58 -44.62 6.07 10.41
CA THR A 58 -43.48 5.41 9.77
C THR A 58 -42.27 5.39 10.71
N LEU A 59 -41.95 6.51 11.36
CA LEU A 59 -40.82 6.61 12.30
C LEU A 59 -41.01 5.67 13.48
N ASN A 60 -42.21 5.64 14.09
CA ASN A 60 -42.52 4.77 15.24
C ASN A 60 -42.42 3.29 14.85
N LEU A 61 -43.03 2.89 13.73
CA LEU A 61 -43.00 1.50 13.25
C LEU A 61 -41.57 1.05 12.92
N TYR A 62 -40.77 1.90 12.28
CA TYR A 62 -39.37 1.57 11.95
C TYR A 62 -38.53 1.46 13.23
N ALA A 63 -38.66 2.41 14.16
CA ALA A 63 -37.93 2.40 15.44
C ALA A 63 -38.27 1.16 16.29
N GLU A 64 -39.54 0.83 16.41
CA GLU A 64 -39.98 -0.39 17.09
C GLU A 64 -39.46 -1.63 16.33
N GLY A 65 -39.59 -1.64 15.00
CA GLY A 65 -39.16 -2.77 14.15
C GLY A 65 -37.70 -3.13 14.34
N ILE A 66 -36.79 -2.16 14.20
CA ILE A 66 -35.33 -2.42 14.39
C ILE A 66 -35.01 -2.92 15.81
N THR A 67 -35.74 -2.48 16.83
CA THR A 67 -35.55 -2.95 18.20
C THR A 67 -36.11 -4.36 18.38
N LYS A 68 -37.32 -4.61 17.89
CA LYS A 68 -38.02 -5.90 18.03
C LYS A 68 -37.37 -7.03 17.24
N MET A 69 -36.65 -6.73 16.15
CA MET A 69 -35.91 -7.76 15.41
C MET A 69 -34.87 -8.48 16.26
N THR A 70 -34.29 -7.82 17.26
CA THR A 70 -33.33 -8.45 18.19
C THR A 70 -33.98 -9.51 19.10
N GLU A 71 -35.26 -9.37 19.36
CA GLU A 71 -36.06 -10.25 20.24
C GLU A 71 -36.80 -11.36 19.47
N ASN A 72 -36.85 -11.28 18.15
CA ASN A 72 -37.59 -12.23 17.30
C ASN A 72 -36.92 -13.59 17.24
N ALA A 73 -37.42 -14.57 17.98
CA ALA A 73 -36.90 -15.94 18.01
C ALA A 73 -37.03 -16.67 16.66
N GLY A 74 -37.93 -16.23 15.76
CA GLY A 74 -38.07 -16.73 14.40
C GLY A 74 -36.93 -16.29 13.48
N LEU A 75 -36.11 -15.28 13.87
CA LEU A 75 -34.95 -14.86 13.13
C LEU A 75 -33.74 -15.74 13.43
N PRO A 76 -32.97 -16.11 12.40
CA PRO A 76 -31.64 -16.67 12.62
C PRO A 76 -30.79 -15.77 13.52
N PRO A 77 -29.90 -16.33 14.37
CA PRO A 77 -29.03 -15.54 15.26
C PRO A 77 -28.29 -14.42 14.54
N LEU A 78 -27.81 -14.69 13.33
CA LEU A 78 -27.16 -13.72 12.45
C LEU A 78 -27.97 -12.42 12.29
N PHE A 79 -29.27 -12.52 11.96
CA PHE A 79 -30.10 -11.33 11.76
C PHE A 79 -30.33 -10.58 13.07
N ARG A 80 -30.50 -11.29 14.17
CA ARG A 80 -30.62 -10.66 15.50
C ARG A 80 -29.36 -9.86 15.86
N ASP A 81 -28.18 -10.40 15.55
CA ASP A 81 -26.90 -9.73 15.80
C ASP A 81 -26.71 -8.48 14.92
N ILE A 82 -27.17 -8.52 13.67
CA ILE A 82 -27.16 -7.35 12.78
C ILE A 82 -27.95 -6.18 13.37
N PHE A 83 -29.14 -6.44 13.97
CA PHE A 83 -29.97 -5.42 14.58
C PHE A 83 -29.54 -5.02 15.99
N LYS A 84 -28.65 -5.77 16.62
CA LYS A 84 -28.16 -5.47 17.96
C LYS A 84 -27.49 -4.09 18.01
N ASN A 85 -27.99 -3.21 18.89
CA ASN A 85 -27.58 -1.81 19.01
C ASN A 85 -27.81 -0.95 17.75
N ALA A 86 -28.72 -1.36 16.86
CA ALA A 86 -29.19 -0.49 15.79
C ALA A 86 -29.90 0.73 16.37
N TYR A 87 -29.71 1.89 15.76
CA TYR A 87 -30.36 3.12 16.18
C TYR A 87 -30.93 3.86 14.96
N LEU A 88 -31.87 4.78 15.23
CA LEU A 88 -32.50 5.58 14.20
C LEU A 88 -31.51 6.53 13.54
N PRO A 89 -31.38 6.48 12.19
CA PRO A 89 -30.51 7.38 11.48
C PRO A 89 -30.99 8.83 11.48
N TYR A 90 -32.31 9.01 11.52
CA TYR A 90 -32.98 10.31 11.48
C TYR A 90 -34.10 10.33 12.50
N ARG A 91 -34.16 11.41 13.27
CA ARG A 91 -35.25 11.64 14.24
C ARG A 91 -36.39 12.47 13.65
N ASP A 92 -36.15 13.16 12.56
CA ASP A 92 -37.17 13.88 11.81
C ASP A 92 -37.99 12.90 10.96
N PRO A 93 -39.32 12.85 11.13
CA PRO A 93 -40.19 11.86 10.48
C PRO A 93 -40.15 11.93 8.93
N GLU A 94 -40.11 13.13 8.37
CA GLU A 94 -40.16 13.32 6.92
C GLU A 94 -38.80 12.97 6.28
N THR A 95 -37.69 13.30 6.95
CA THR A 95 -36.34 12.88 6.52
C THR A 95 -36.19 11.38 6.55
N LEU A 96 -36.67 10.71 7.62
CA LEU A 96 -36.66 9.25 7.72
C LEU A 96 -37.52 8.61 6.62
N LYS A 97 -38.74 9.11 6.40
CA LYS A 97 -39.63 8.61 5.36
C LYS A 97 -39.03 8.75 3.97
N SER A 98 -38.38 9.89 3.67
CA SER A 98 -37.68 10.13 2.41
C SER A 98 -36.49 9.16 2.24
N PHE A 99 -35.72 8.94 3.29
CA PHE A 99 -34.65 7.96 3.31
C PHE A 99 -35.16 6.53 3.02
N LEU A 100 -36.20 6.08 3.73
CA LEU A 100 -36.76 4.73 3.51
C LEU A 100 -37.34 4.58 2.10
N LYS A 101 -37.92 5.67 1.52
CA LYS A 101 -38.40 5.67 0.15
C LYS A 101 -37.30 5.41 -0.86
N VAL A 102 -36.13 6.06 -0.70
CA VAL A 102 -34.96 5.80 -1.56
C VAL A 102 -34.51 4.34 -1.45
N ILE A 103 -34.48 3.77 -0.25
CA ILE A 103 -34.17 2.35 -0.05
C ILE A 103 -35.22 1.46 -0.72
N ASN A 104 -36.51 1.84 -0.67
CA ASN A 104 -37.60 1.06 -1.29
C ASN A 104 -37.52 1.03 -2.82
N GLU A 105 -37.01 2.07 -3.44
CA GLU A 105 -36.80 2.18 -4.89
C GLU A 105 -35.61 1.30 -5.38
N PHE A 106 -34.78 0.82 -4.46
CA PHE A 106 -33.66 -0.05 -4.80
C PHE A 106 -34.16 -1.43 -5.23
N ALA A 107 -34.04 -1.71 -6.54
CA ALA A 107 -34.43 -2.99 -7.15
C ALA A 107 -33.19 -3.84 -7.43
N TYR A 108 -33.30 -5.17 -7.25
CA TYR A 108 -32.27 -6.16 -7.55
C TYR A 108 -32.91 -7.46 -8.07
N ASP A 109 -32.27 -8.10 -9.04
CA ASP A 109 -32.84 -9.26 -9.71
C ASP A 109 -32.49 -10.61 -9.04
N HIS A 110 -31.37 -10.68 -8.27
CA HIS A 110 -30.89 -11.88 -7.57
C HIS A 110 -30.00 -11.53 -6.38
N SER A 111 -29.96 -12.41 -5.37
CA SER A 111 -29.17 -12.22 -4.14
C SER A 111 -27.66 -11.96 -4.35
N GLU A 112 -27.06 -12.60 -5.39
CA GLU A 112 -25.64 -12.37 -5.72
C GLU A 112 -25.38 -10.94 -6.21
N ARG A 113 -26.31 -10.38 -7.00
CA ARG A 113 -26.23 -8.99 -7.45
C ARG A 113 -26.42 -8.00 -6.31
N LEU A 114 -27.22 -8.38 -5.30
CA LEU A 114 -27.39 -7.56 -4.11
C LEU A 114 -26.09 -7.48 -3.30
N GLY A 115 -25.35 -8.58 -3.16
CA GLY A 115 -24.04 -8.59 -2.54
C GLY A 115 -23.05 -7.66 -3.25
N ASP A 116 -22.98 -7.72 -4.58
CA ASP A 116 -22.12 -6.84 -5.38
C ASP A 116 -22.55 -5.37 -5.29
N ALA A 117 -23.85 -5.09 -5.31
CA ALA A 117 -24.38 -3.75 -5.13
C ALA A 117 -24.08 -3.21 -3.71
N PHE A 118 -24.15 -4.05 -2.70
CA PHE A 118 -23.77 -3.70 -1.34
C PHE A 118 -22.28 -3.39 -1.22
N GLU A 119 -21.41 -4.19 -1.83
CA GLU A 119 -19.97 -3.90 -1.88
C GLU A 119 -19.68 -2.59 -2.61
N TYR A 120 -20.34 -2.33 -3.73
CA TYR A 120 -20.22 -1.05 -4.44
C TYR A 120 -20.65 0.13 -3.54
N LEU A 121 -21.79 0.01 -2.88
CA LEU A 121 -22.30 1.02 -1.96
C LEU A 121 -21.31 1.26 -0.80
N LEU A 122 -20.78 0.20 -0.22
CA LEU A 122 -19.72 0.29 0.78
C LEU A 122 -18.45 1.00 0.22
N SER A 123 -18.11 0.80 -1.05
CA SER A 123 -16.95 1.46 -1.68
C SER A 123 -17.17 2.96 -1.85
N VAL A 124 -18.36 3.38 -2.28
CA VAL A 124 -18.73 4.78 -2.49
C VAL A 124 -18.83 5.54 -1.17
N LEU A 125 -19.49 4.95 -0.16
CA LEU A 125 -19.64 5.59 1.16
C LEU A 125 -18.30 5.70 1.90
N GLY A 126 -17.43 4.71 1.77
CA GLY A 126 -16.08 4.75 2.33
C GLY A 126 -15.23 5.87 1.76
N SER A 127 -15.42 6.26 0.49
CA SER A 127 -14.65 7.33 -0.16
C SER A 127 -14.92 8.74 0.40
N GLN A 128 -15.93 8.93 1.22
CA GLN A 128 -16.32 10.24 1.78
C GLN A 128 -15.64 10.58 3.12
N GLY A 129 -14.60 9.84 3.53
CA GLY A 129 -13.62 10.33 4.48
C GLY A 129 -13.97 10.21 5.96
N ASP A 130 -14.15 9.01 6.50
CA ASP A 130 -13.91 8.79 7.92
C ASP A 130 -12.45 8.35 8.12
N ALA A 131 -11.69 9.18 8.84
CA ALA A 131 -10.30 8.90 9.21
C ALA A 131 -10.21 7.55 9.96
N GLY A 132 -9.63 6.54 9.32
CA GLY A 132 -9.31 5.26 9.94
C GLY A 132 -9.86 4.00 9.25
N GLN A 133 -10.70 4.09 8.23
CA GLN A 133 -11.16 2.92 7.48
C GLN A 133 -10.44 2.83 6.12
N PHE A 134 -9.34 2.10 6.09
CA PHE A 134 -8.61 1.81 4.85
C PHE A 134 -9.27 0.62 4.16
N ARG A 135 -9.99 0.88 3.05
CA ARG A 135 -10.51 -0.21 2.22
C ARG A 135 -9.48 -0.60 1.19
N THR A 136 -9.23 -1.89 1.11
CA THR A 136 -8.41 -2.46 0.05
C THR A 136 -9.17 -2.40 -1.26
N PRO A 137 -8.60 -1.81 -2.34
CA PRO A 137 -9.23 -1.83 -3.65
C PRO A 137 -9.51 -3.25 -4.12
N ARG A 138 -10.69 -3.49 -4.72
CA ARG A 138 -11.14 -4.83 -5.10
C ARG A 138 -10.14 -5.53 -6.02
N HIS A 139 -9.62 -4.86 -7.04
CA HIS A 139 -8.66 -5.43 -7.98
C HIS A 139 -7.34 -5.88 -7.30
N ILE A 140 -6.95 -5.25 -6.19
CA ILE A 140 -5.78 -5.68 -5.39
C ILE A 140 -6.13 -6.90 -4.54
N ILE A 141 -7.35 -6.95 -3.97
CA ILE A 141 -7.84 -8.15 -3.26
C ILE A 141 -7.85 -9.35 -4.22
N ASP A 142 -8.47 -9.18 -5.38
CA ASP A 142 -8.60 -10.24 -6.38
C ASP A 142 -7.23 -10.70 -6.89
N PHE A 143 -6.29 -9.77 -7.13
CA PHE A 143 -4.91 -10.09 -7.50
C PHE A 143 -4.23 -10.98 -6.45
N ILE A 144 -4.37 -10.65 -5.16
CA ILE A 144 -3.77 -11.45 -4.07
C ILE A 144 -4.43 -12.83 -4.02
N VAL A 145 -5.75 -12.91 -4.12
CA VAL A 145 -6.51 -14.16 -4.08
C VAL A 145 -6.14 -15.07 -5.26
N GLU A 146 -5.99 -14.52 -6.47
CA GLU A 146 -5.59 -15.26 -7.66
C GLU A 146 -4.17 -15.84 -7.56
N ILE A 147 -3.26 -15.18 -6.82
CA ILE A 147 -1.91 -15.70 -6.52
C ILE A 147 -1.97 -16.81 -5.48
N ILE A 148 -2.71 -16.62 -4.39
CA ILE A 148 -2.79 -17.54 -3.26
C ILE A 148 -3.60 -18.79 -3.61
N LYS A 149 -4.62 -18.66 -4.47
CA LYS A 149 -5.47 -19.75 -4.99
C LYS A 149 -6.06 -20.64 -3.90
N PRO A 150 -6.91 -20.09 -3.00
CA PRO A 150 -7.56 -20.91 -1.97
C PRO A 150 -8.41 -22.03 -2.59
N GLN A 151 -8.41 -23.20 -1.93
CA GLN A 151 -9.10 -24.40 -2.41
C GLN A 151 -10.35 -24.71 -1.59
N LYS A 152 -11.31 -25.47 -2.14
CA LYS A 152 -12.62 -25.74 -1.52
C LYS A 152 -12.57 -26.47 -0.16
N HIS A 153 -11.46 -27.14 0.14
CA HIS A 153 -11.28 -27.89 1.38
C HIS A 153 -10.44 -27.15 2.42
N GLU A 154 -9.87 -26.02 2.06
CA GLU A 154 -8.98 -25.25 2.93
C GLU A 154 -9.75 -24.28 3.83
N THR A 155 -9.21 -24.05 5.02
CA THR A 155 -9.66 -23.02 5.94
C THR A 155 -9.05 -21.67 5.56
N VAL A 156 -9.88 -20.62 5.56
CA VAL A 156 -9.48 -19.25 5.19
C VAL A 156 -9.74 -18.31 6.36
N LEU A 157 -8.71 -17.61 6.81
CA LEU A 157 -8.76 -16.65 7.92
C LEU A 157 -8.39 -15.25 7.47
N ASP A 158 -9.15 -14.26 7.92
CA ASP A 158 -8.77 -12.85 7.89
C ASP A 158 -8.81 -12.28 9.32
N PRO A 159 -7.65 -12.06 9.97
CA PRO A 159 -7.58 -11.61 11.37
C PRO A 159 -7.85 -10.11 11.57
N ALA A 160 -8.17 -9.36 10.50
CA ALA A 160 -8.54 -7.95 10.50
C ALA A 160 -9.53 -7.66 9.36
N CYS A 161 -10.66 -8.39 9.33
CA CYS A 161 -11.46 -8.61 8.13
C CYS A 161 -12.23 -7.37 7.64
N GLY A 162 -12.39 -6.33 8.45
CA GLY A 162 -13.11 -5.13 8.07
C GLY A 162 -14.53 -5.47 7.59
N THR A 163 -14.79 -5.35 6.31
CA THR A 163 -16.06 -5.71 5.67
C THR A 163 -16.07 -7.07 4.97
N ALA A 164 -15.12 -7.94 5.31
CA ALA A 164 -14.93 -9.29 4.78
C ALA A 164 -14.56 -9.35 3.27
N GLY A 165 -13.95 -8.29 2.72
CA GLY A 165 -13.62 -8.23 1.30
C GLY A 165 -12.72 -9.37 0.81
N PHE A 166 -11.68 -9.74 1.56
CA PHE A 166 -10.80 -10.88 1.25
C PHE A 166 -11.54 -12.22 1.31
N LEU A 167 -12.36 -12.42 2.34
CA LEU A 167 -13.13 -13.67 2.51
C LEU A 167 -14.11 -13.87 1.35
N ILE A 168 -14.80 -12.80 0.93
CA ILE A 168 -15.73 -12.84 -0.20
C ILE A 168 -15.00 -13.11 -1.52
N SER A 169 -13.88 -12.44 -1.78
CA SER A 169 -13.10 -12.68 -2.99
C SER A 169 -12.57 -14.10 -3.05
N ALA A 170 -12.06 -14.64 -1.94
CA ALA A 170 -11.60 -16.03 -1.83
C ALA A 170 -12.75 -17.02 -2.08
N TYR A 171 -13.93 -16.76 -1.52
CA TYR A 171 -15.12 -17.58 -1.78
C TYR A 171 -15.54 -17.57 -3.25
N LYS A 172 -15.62 -16.38 -3.86
CA LYS A 172 -15.92 -16.22 -5.30
C LYS A 172 -14.88 -16.92 -6.18
N HIS A 173 -13.59 -16.85 -5.82
CA HIS A 173 -12.52 -17.57 -6.52
C HIS A 173 -12.75 -19.08 -6.50
N ILE A 174 -13.03 -19.66 -5.33
CA ILE A 174 -13.30 -21.09 -5.19
C ILE A 174 -14.54 -21.50 -5.98
N LEU A 175 -15.62 -20.70 -5.96
CA LEU A 175 -16.81 -20.99 -6.75
C LEU A 175 -16.50 -21.00 -8.25
N ARG A 176 -15.77 -19.99 -8.75
CA ARG A 176 -15.34 -19.93 -10.18
C ARG A 176 -14.48 -21.13 -10.57
N ALA A 177 -13.51 -21.50 -9.75
CA ALA A 177 -12.64 -22.66 -9.99
C ALA A 177 -13.40 -24.00 -10.01
N ASN A 178 -14.57 -24.05 -9.35
CA ASN A 178 -15.43 -25.22 -9.29
C ASN A 178 -16.72 -25.05 -10.13
N THR A 179 -16.65 -24.25 -11.19
CA THR A 179 -17.73 -24.06 -12.19
C THR A 179 -17.26 -24.59 -13.55
N ASP A 180 -18.14 -25.26 -14.27
CA ASP A 180 -17.83 -25.78 -15.62
C ASP A 180 -17.96 -24.67 -16.70
N SER A 181 -17.55 -24.96 -17.92
CA SER A 181 -17.64 -24.04 -19.06
C SER A 181 -19.07 -23.64 -19.44
N LYS A 182 -20.09 -24.35 -18.91
CA LYS A 182 -21.52 -24.05 -19.10
C LYS A 182 -22.13 -23.28 -17.92
N GLY A 183 -21.29 -22.79 -16.98
CA GLY A 183 -21.74 -22.06 -15.80
C GLY A 183 -22.33 -22.92 -14.68
N ARG A 184 -22.23 -24.27 -14.74
CA ARG A 184 -22.81 -25.16 -13.73
C ARG A 184 -21.77 -25.46 -12.64
N THR A 185 -22.19 -25.35 -11.38
CA THR A 185 -21.32 -25.70 -10.25
C THR A 185 -20.98 -27.20 -10.23
N LYS A 186 -19.72 -27.52 -9.95
CA LYS A 186 -19.23 -28.87 -9.67
C LYS A 186 -19.32 -29.23 -8.19
N LEU A 187 -19.67 -28.25 -7.32
CA LEU A 187 -19.82 -28.47 -5.90
C LEU A 187 -21.20 -29.09 -5.60
N THR A 188 -21.21 -30.15 -4.81
CA THR A 188 -22.46 -30.69 -4.23
C THR A 188 -23.02 -29.71 -3.19
N PRO A 189 -24.33 -29.79 -2.85
CA PRO A 189 -24.92 -28.97 -1.79
C PRO A 189 -24.16 -29.07 -0.45
N ASP A 190 -23.73 -30.30 -0.08
CA ASP A 190 -22.95 -30.54 1.14
C ASP A 190 -21.54 -29.91 1.11
N GLU A 191 -20.88 -29.98 -0.05
CA GLU A 191 -19.57 -29.30 -0.23
C GLU A 191 -19.72 -27.79 -0.13
N ARG A 192 -20.76 -27.22 -0.72
CA ARG A 192 -21.04 -25.78 -0.63
C ARG A 192 -21.36 -25.34 0.80
N ALA A 193 -22.12 -26.14 1.53
CA ALA A 193 -22.42 -25.88 2.94
C ALA A 193 -21.18 -26.00 3.85
N ARG A 194 -20.28 -26.96 3.55
CA ARG A 194 -18.99 -27.10 4.25
C ARG A 194 -18.06 -25.94 3.90
N LEU A 195 -17.96 -25.56 2.65
CA LEU A 195 -17.13 -24.46 2.17
C LEU A 195 -17.45 -23.18 2.93
N ALA A 196 -18.72 -22.81 3.10
CA ALA A 196 -19.11 -21.61 3.82
C ALA A 196 -18.64 -21.61 5.30
N ARG A 197 -18.44 -22.78 5.91
CA ARG A 197 -17.94 -22.91 7.29
C ARG A 197 -16.43 -22.80 7.43
N ASN A 198 -15.70 -22.89 6.32
CA ASN A 198 -14.23 -22.81 6.33
C ASN A 198 -13.69 -21.37 6.41
N PHE A 199 -14.57 -20.37 6.37
CA PHE A 199 -14.18 -18.95 6.37
C PHE A 199 -14.37 -18.34 7.75
N THR A 200 -13.31 -17.77 8.28
CA THR A 200 -13.31 -17.10 9.59
C THR A 200 -12.75 -15.70 9.47
N GLY A 201 -13.37 -14.73 10.14
CA GLY A 201 -12.87 -13.36 10.21
C GLY A 201 -12.93 -12.78 11.61
N TYR A 202 -11.98 -11.94 11.94
CA TYR A 202 -11.92 -11.18 13.19
C TYR A 202 -11.89 -9.69 12.90
N ASP A 203 -12.57 -8.91 13.73
CA ASP A 203 -12.42 -7.47 13.78
C ASP A 203 -12.69 -6.97 15.20
N ILE A 204 -11.95 -5.96 15.63
CA ILE A 204 -12.12 -5.33 16.95
C ILE A 204 -13.37 -4.42 17.01
N SER A 205 -13.86 -3.98 15.86
CA SER A 205 -14.99 -3.05 15.76
C SER A 205 -16.31 -3.80 15.63
N PRO A 206 -17.25 -3.66 16.58
CA PRO A 206 -18.58 -4.25 16.47
C PRO A 206 -19.33 -3.85 15.20
N ASP A 207 -19.09 -2.65 14.69
CA ASP A 207 -19.72 -2.17 13.45
C ASP A 207 -19.14 -2.87 12.22
N MET A 208 -17.82 -3.13 12.20
CA MET A 208 -17.20 -3.90 11.12
C MET A 208 -17.69 -5.34 11.13
N VAL A 209 -17.78 -5.95 12.30
CA VAL A 209 -18.37 -7.29 12.47
C VAL A 209 -19.78 -7.36 11.88
N ARG A 210 -20.64 -6.36 12.17
CA ARG A 210 -21.99 -6.31 11.58
C ARG A 210 -21.97 -6.18 10.07
N LEU A 211 -21.15 -5.26 9.55
CA LEU A 211 -21.00 -5.07 8.10
C LEU A 211 -20.49 -6.33 7.40
N SER A 212 -19.53 -7.03 8.01
CA SER A 212 -19.01 -8.31 7.51
C SER A 212 -20.07 -9.39 7.47
N LEU A 213 -20.82 -9.54 8.55
CA LEU A 213 -21.91 -10.52 8.66
C LEU A 213 -22.94 -10.32 7.56
N VAL A 214 -23.35 -9.04 7.36
CA VAL A 214 -24.25 -8.67 6.28
C VAL A 214 -23.68 -9.01 4.91
N ASN A 215 -22.44 -8.56 4.67
CA ASN A 215 -21.79 -8.72 3.38
C ASN A 215 -21.66 -10.21 3.01
N LEU A 216 -21.20 -11.04 3.95
CA LEU A 216 -21.10 -12.49 3.74
C LEU A 216 -22.47 -13.14 3.55
N TYR A 217 -23.47 -12.73 4.30
CA TYR A 217 -24.83 -13.24 4.13
C TYR A 217 -25.36 -12.96 2.72
N LEU A 218 -25.20 -11.72 2.23
CA LEU A 218 -25.62 -11.33 0.87
C LEU A 218 -24.83 -12.09 -0.23
N HIS A 219 -23.71 -12.71 0.12
CA HIS A 219 -22.93 -13.59 -0.75
C HIS A 219 -23.20 -15.09 -0.51
N GLY A 220 -24.29 -15.43 0.20
CA GLY A 220 -24.77 -16.79 0.36
C GLY A 220 -24.25 -17.56 1.58
N PHE A 221 -23.60 -16.89 2.53
CA PHE A 221 -23.22 -17.49 3.81
C PHE A 221 -24.41 -17.49 4.78
N SER A 222 -25.00 -18.64 5.03
CA SER A 222 -26.13 -18.76 5.96
C SER A 222 -25.77 -18.54 7.44
N ALA A 223 -24.53 -18.85 7.81
CA ALA A 223 -23.99 -18.69 9.16
C ALA A 223 -22.51 -18.30 9.10
N PRO A 224 -22.16 -17.03 8.79
CA PRO A 224 -20.77 -16.58 8.71
C PRO A 224 -20.06 -16.63 10.07
N HIS A 225 -18.80 -17.06 10.10
CA HIS A 225 -17.98 -17.10 11.30
C HIS A 225 -17.15 -15.81 11.43
N ILE A 226 -17.82 -14.74 11.81
CA ILE A 226 -17.18 -13.44 12.10
C ILE A 226 -17.31 -13.14 13.57
N TYR A 227 -16.19 -12.74 14.20
CA TYR A 227 -16.11 -12.53 15.63
C TYR A 227 -15.57 -11.15 15.97
N GLU A 228 -16.19 -10.51 16.96
CA GLU A 228 -15.59 -9.36 17.63
C GLU A 228 -14.44 -9.87 18.50
N TYR A 229 -13.21 -9.61 18.05
CA TYR A 229 -12.01 -10.17 18.66
C TYR A 229 -10.79 -9.28 18.41
N ASP A 230 -10.05 -8.95 19.45
CA ASP A 230 -8.76 -8.27 19.35
C ASP A 230 -7.64 -9.30 19.18
N THR A 231 -7.24 -9.53 17.96
CA THR A 231 -6.20 -10.48 17.56
C THR A 231 -4.87 -10.25 18.30
N LEU A 232 -4.59 -9.03 18.76
CA LEU A 232 -3.29 -8.68 19.32
C LEU A 232 -3.22 -8.75 20.85
N THR A 233 -4.35 -8.64 21.55
CA THR A 233 -4.38 -8.57 23.02
C THR A 233 -5.15 -9.69 23.68
N GLN A 234 -6.04 -10.38 22.97
CA GLN A 234 -6.85 -11.51 23.46
C GLN A 234 -6.24 -12.85 23.05
N GLU A 235 -6.43 -13.90 23.88
CA GLU A 235 -5.81 -15.21 23.68
C GLU A 235 -6.81 -16.34 23.37
N GLU A 236 -8.11 -16.09 23.47
CA GLU A 236 -9.16 -17.10 23.38
C GLU A 236 -9.16 -17.85 22.04
N ARG A 237 -8.73 -17.17 20.96
CA ARG A 237 -8.65 -17.72 19.62
C ARG A 237 -7.23 -17.92 19.11
N TRP A 238 -6.25 -17.91 19.99
CA TRP A 238 -4.85 -18.10 19.60
C TRP A 238 -4.56 -19.43 18.92
N ASN A 239 -5.40 -20.43 19.14
CA ASN A 239 -5.18 -21.77 18.55
C ASN A 239 -5.96 -21.97 17.23
N ASP A 240 -6.55 -20.94 16.68
CA ASP A 240 -7.26 -21.00 15.40
C ASP A 240 -6.24 -20.83 14.24
N TYR A 241 -5.74 -21.96 13.75
CA TYR A 241 -4.82 -22.03 12.61
C TYR A 241 -5.61 -22.13 11.30
N ALA A 242 -5.00 -21.67 10.19
CA ALA A 242 -5.61 -21.72 8.89
C ALA A 242 -4.65 -22.18 7.77
N ASP A 243 -5.22 -22.73 6.71
CA ASP A 243 -4.48 -23.12 5.50
C ASP A 243 -4.16 -21.91 4.63
N VAL A 244 -5.05 -20.91 4.66
CA VAL A 244 -4.92 -19.66 3.92
C VAL A 244 -5.23 -18.47 4.84
N ILE A 245 -4.33 -17.49 4.87
CA ILE A 245 -4.55 -16.23 5.59
C ILE A 245 -4.41 -15.05 4.62
N LEU A 246 -5.44 -14.21 4.56
CA LEU A 246 -5.51 -13.07 3.64
C LEU A 246 -5.92 -11.84 4.42
N ALA A 247 -5.10 -10.78 4.43
CA ALA A 247 -5.46 -9.57 5.16
C ALA A 247 -4.75 -8.29 4.67
N ASN A 248 -5.39 -7.18 4.96
CA ASN A 248 -4.81 -5.85 5.00
C ASN A 248 -4.94 -5.31 6.44
N PRO A 249 -4.03 -5.69 7.36
CA PRO A 249 -4.14 -5.28 8.76
C PRO A 249 -3.89 -3.78 8.95
N PRO A 250 -4.36 -3.17 10.07
CA PRO A 250 -4.14 -1.76 10.34
C PRO A 250 -2.65 -1.44 10.54
N PHE A 251 -2.18 -0.32 9.95
CA PHE A 251 -0.78 0.14 10.02
C PHE A 251 -0.51 1.13 11.17
N MET A 252 -1.55 1.55 11.88
CA MET A 252 -1.45 2.56 12.93
C MET A 252 -1.64 1.92 14.30
N SER A 253 -0.70 2.21 15.19
CA SER A 253 -0.80 1.82 16.60
C SER A 253 -1.33 2.98 17.44
N PRO A 254 -2.08 2.73 18.52
CA PRO A 254 -2.54 3.77 19.44
C PRO A 254 -1.36 4.49 20.12
N LYS A 255 -1.62 5.69 20.68
CA LYS A 255 -0.60 6.38 21.50
C LYS A 255 -0.12 5.46 22.63
N GLY A 256 1.21 5.33 22.78
CA GLY A 256 1.81 4.41 23.73
C GLY A 256 2.08 3.01 23.19
N GLY A 257 1.59 2.68 22.01
CA GLY A 257 1.74 1.37 21.36
C GLY A 257 0.78 0.33 21.90
N ILE A 258 0.89 -0.88 21.38
CA ILE A 258 0.10 -2.05 21.79
C ILE A 258 0.88 -2.83 22.84
N LYS A 259 0.18 -3.44 23.79
CA LYS A 259 0.73 -4.44 24.72
C LYS A 259 0.20 -5.80 24.26
N PRO A 260 0.94 -6.53 23.42
CA PRO A 260 0.49 -7.84 22.96
C PRO A 260 0.48 -8.83 24.13
N HIS A 261 -0.28 -9.89 23.99
CA HIS A 261 -0.19 -10.99 24.96
C HIS A 261 1.16 -11.75 24.80
N LYS A 262 1.51 -12.57 25.79
CA LYS A 262 2.87 -13.15 25.92
C LYS A 262 3.21 -14.23 24.87
N ARG A 263 2.23 -14.74 24.15
CA ARG A 263 2.41 -15.82 23.17
C ARG A 263 3.00 -15.35 21.83
N PHE A 264 3.03 -14.03 21.57
CA PHE A 264 3.70 -13.51 20.37
C PHE A 264 5.20 -13.82 20.40
N SER A 265 5.73 -14.32 19.29
CA SER A 265 7.16 -14.63 19.14
C SER A 265 7.99 -13.34 19.11
N ILE A 266 7.44 -12.26 18.54
CA ILE A 266 8.07 -10.95 18.47
C ILE A 266 7.33 -9.97 19.40
N GLN A 267 8.01 -9.51 20.43
CA GLN A 267 7.46 -8.51 21.34
C GLN A 267 7.64 -7.11 20.75
N ALA A 268 6.58 -6.57 20.17
CA ALA A 268 6.56 -5.25 19.54
C ALA A 268 5.39 -4.40 20.07
N LYS A 269 5.49 -3.08 19.86
CA LYS A 269 4.41 -2.12 20.16
C LYS A 269 3.67 -1.65 18.90
N ARG A 270 4.04 -2.17 17.75
CA ARG A 270 3.53 -1.78 16.44
C ARG A 270 2.59 -2.82 15.89
N SER A 271 1.37 -2.40 15.55
CA SER A 271 0.32 -3.29 15.04
C SER A 271 0.75 -4.04 13.79
N GLU A 272 1.39 -3.35 12.84
CA GLU A 272 1.84 -3.95 11.59
C GLU A 272 2.87 -5.08 11.78
N VAL A 273 3.75 -4.98 12.80
CA VAL A 273 4.70 -6.05 13.14
C VAL A 273 3.96 -7.23 13.74
N LEU A 274 3.08 -6.98 14.71
CA LEU A 274 2.34 -8.01 15.43
C LEU A 274 1.38 -8.78 14.52
N PHE A 275 0.65 -8.11 13.63
CA PHE A 275 -0.24 -8.80 12.69
C PHE A 275 0.53 -9.70 11.72
N VAL A 276 1.68 -9.27 11.21
CA VAL A 276 2.50 -10.12 10.31
C VAL A 276 3.09 -11.30 11.06
N ASP A 277 3.56 -11.11 12.31
CA ASP A 277 4.01 -12.19 13.19
C ASP A 277 2.88 -13.20 13.43
N TYR A 278 1.70 -12.73 13.86
CA TYR A 278 0.51 -13.56 14.06
C TYR A 278 0.17 -14.39 12.82
N MET A 279 0.09 -13.74 11.64
CA MET A 279 -0.31 -14.43 10.42
C MET A 279 0.71 -15.49 9.97
N ALA A 280 2.01 -15.22 10.12
CA ALA A 280 3.04 -16.20 9.81
C ALA A 280 3.03 -17.39 10.77
N GLU A 281 2.77 -17.15 12.07
CA GLU A 281 2.69 -18.17 13.12
C GLU A 281 1.46 -19.08 12.93
N HIS A 282 0.30 -18.51 12.57
CA HIS A 282 -1.00 -19.22 12.51
C HIS A 282 -1.27 -19.93 11.18
N LEU A 283 -0.31 -19.97 10.27
CA LEU A 283 -0.41 -20.84 9.09
C LEU A 283 -0.24 -22.30 9.47
N ASN A 284 -1.11 -23.17 9.00
CA ASN A 284 -0.95 -24.61 9.03
C ASN A 284 0.38 -25.04 8.36
N PRO A 285 0.92 -26.24 8.63
CA PRO A 285 2.01 -26.80 7.84
C PRO A 285 1.63 -26.86 6.35
N GLY A 286 2.39 -26.17 5.50
CA GLY A 286 2.05 -26.02 4.07
C GLY A 286 1.03 -24.92 3.76
N GLY A 287 0.56 -24.19 4.78
CA GLY A 287 -0.31 -23.03 4.61
C GLY A 287 0.40 -21.85 3.96
N ARG A 288 -0.40 -20.93 3.41
CA ARG A 288 0.08 -19.77 2.68
C ARG A 288 -0.71 -18.51 2.98
N ALA A 289 -0.08 -17.33 2.81
CA ALA A 289 -0.73 -16.07 3.10
C ALA A 289 -0.39 -14.99 2.06
N GLY A 290 -1.34 -14.07 1.88
CA GLY A 290 -1.16 -12.83 1.16
C GLY A 290 -1.46 -11.64 2.08
N ILE A 291 -0.44 -10.84 2.38
CA ILE A 291 -0.51 -9.80 3.40
C ILE A 291 -0.11 -8.46 2.80
N ILE A 292 -0.97 -7.45 2.94
CA ILE A 292 -0.61 -6.07 2.61
C ILE A 292 0.11 -5.46 3.81
N VAL A 293 1.28 -4.86 3.55
CA VAL A 293 2.13 -4.26 4.59
C VAL A 293 2.61 -2.87 4.20
N PRO A 294 2.82 -1.95 5.15
CA PRO A 294 3.47 -0.67 4.88
C PRO A 294 4.97 -0.86 4.64
N GLU A 295 5.60 0.10 3.98
CA GLU A 295 7.04 0.11 3.70
C GLU A 295 7.92 -0.08 4.95
N GLY A 296 7.42 0.26 6.14
CA GLY A 296 8.12 0.02 7.40
C GLY A 296 8.54 -1.44 7.60
N ILE A 297 7.67 -2.40 7.26
CA ILE A 297 7.99 -3.83 7.32
C ILE A 297 9.15 -4.17 6.39
N ILE A 298 9.23 -3.51 5.24
CA ILE A 298 10.19 -3.80 4.19
C ILE A 298 11.62 -3.43 4.61
N PHE A 299 11.83 -2.26 5.26
CA PHE A 299 13.19 -1.75 5.45
C PHE A 299 13.51 -1.10 6.79
N GLN A 300 12.58 -0.93 7.72
CA GLN A 300 12.84 -0.31 9.03
C GLN A 300 13.99 -1.03 9.77
N SER A 301 14.87 -0.25 10.42
CA SER A 301 16.08 -0.75 11.07
C SER A 301 15.92 -1.14 12.55
N GLN A 302 14.74 -0.91 13.13
CA GLN A 302 14.45 -1.27 14.53
C GLN A 302 14.45 -2.79 14.72
N THR A 303 14.84 -3.26 15.90
CA THR A 303 15.06 -4.67 16.22
C THR A 303 13.87 -5.56 15.88
N ALA A 304 12.67 -5.20 16.31
CA ALA A 304 11.46 -5.99 16.05
C ALA A 304 11.18 -6.19 14.54
N TYR A 305 11.44 -5.17 13.71
CA TYR A 305 11.29 -5.28 12.26
C TYR A 305 12.34 -6.21 11.64
N LYS A 306 13.58 -6.17 12.13
CA LYS A 306 14.65 -7.08 11.66
C LYS A 306 14.37 -8.52 12.06
N GLU A 307 13.96 -8.75 13.30
CA GLU A 307 13.57 -10.07 13.79
C GLU A 307 12.41 -10.65 13.00
N LEU A 308 11.37 -9.85 12.75
CA LEU A 308 10.24 -10.24 11.89
C LEU A 308 10.71 -10.64 10.49
N ARG A 309 11.48 -9.79 9.81
CA ARG A 309 11.99 -10.11 8.46
C ARG A 309 12.88 -11.33 8.44
N LYS A 310 13.73 -11.53 9.46
CA LYS A 310 14.54 -12.73 9.61
C LYS A 310 13.64 -13.96 9.67
N MET A 311 12.68 -13.98 10.57
CA MET A 311 11.73 -15.08 10.76
C MET A 311 10.98 -15.38 9.44
N LEU A 312 10.50 -14.36 8.73
CA LEU A 312 9.79 -14.51 7.46
C LEU A 312 10.68 -15.11 6.37
N VAL A 313 11.89 -14.57 6.16
CA VAL A 313 12.85 -15.03 5.13
C VAL A 313 13.27 -16.48 5.37
N GLU A 314 13.47 -16.85 6.63
CA GLU A 314 13.90 -18.20 6.99
C GLU A 314 12.77 -19.23 6.86
N ASN A 315 11.51 -18.88 7.18
CA ASN A 315 10.45 -19.87 7.42
C ASN A 315 9.29 -19.86 6.42
N SER A 316 8.93 -18.72 5.82
CA SER A 316 7.65 -18.62 5.10
C SER A 316 7.62 -17.72 3.88
N LEU A 317 8.47 -16.68 3.79
CA LEU A 317 8.43 -15.72 2.70
C LEU A 317 8.97 -16.32 1.40
N VAL A 318 8.20 -16.21 0.31
CA VAL A 318 8.60 -16.64 -1.03
C VAL A 318 8.65 -15.48 -2.03
N ALA A 319 7.80 -14.47 -1.87
CA ALA A 319 7.81 -13.31 -2.76
C ALA A 319 7.38 -12.02 -2.06
N VAL A 320 7.81 -10.88 -2.61
CA VAL A 320 7.41 -9.53 -2.22
C VAL A 320 6.96 -8.78 -3.47
N VAL A 321 5.78 -8.17 -3.44
CA VAL A 321 5.26 -7.34 -4.54
C VAL A 321 5.13 -5.90 -4.07
N SER A 322 5.93 -5.00 -4.62
CA SER A 322 5.85 -3.56 -4.33
C SER A 322 4.71 -2.93 -5.13
N LEU A 323 3.76 -2.26 -4.46
CA LEU A 323 2.65 -1.54 -5.08
C LEU A 323 3.01 -0.05 -5.31
N PRO A 324 2.38 0.63 -6.27
CA PRO A 324 2.62 2.05 -6.50
C PRO A 324 2.12 2.92 -5.34
N ALA A 325 2.82 4.00 -5.03
CA ALA A 325 2.34 5.00 -4.09
C ALA A 325 1.01 5.60 -4.60
N GLY A 326 0.03 5.75 -3.70
CA GLY A 326 -1.33 6.19 -4.08
C GLY A 326 -2.27 5.09 -4.55
N CYS A 327 -1.86 3.82 -4.56
CA CYS A 327 -2.73 2.67 -4.83
C CYS A 327 -3.97 2.66 -3.91
N PHE A 328 -3.85 3.17 -2.69
CA PHE A 328 -4.92 3.26 -1.69
C PHE A 328 -5.60 4.64 -1.61
N ASN A 329 -5.35 5.53 -2.57
CA ASN A 329 -6.08 6.81 -2.62
C ASN A 329 -7.59 6.59 -2.81
N PRO A 330 -8.45 7.44 -2.20
CA PRO A 330 -8.14 8.63 -1.40
C PRO A 330 -7.85 8.34 0.09
N TYR A 331 -7.85 7.08 0.53
CA TYR A 331 -7.74 6.71 1.94
C TYR A 331 -6.32 6.90 2.51
N SER A 332 -5.30 6.60 1.71
CA SER A 332 -3.90 6.68 2.13
C SER A 332 -2.96 6.85 0.93
N GLY A 333 -2.02 7.81 1.05
CA GLY A 333 -0.88 7.92 0.15
C GLY A 333 0.31 7.03 0.53
N VAL A 334 0.20 6.23 1.59
CA VAL A 334 1.28 5.37 2.06
C VAL A 334 1.60 4.31 1.01
N LYS A 335 2.87 4.22 0.65
CA LYS A 335 3.35 3.14 -0.21
C LYS A 335 3.32 1.83 0.55
N THR A 336 2.84 0.78 -0.12
CA THR A 336 2.63 -0.55 0.46
C THR A 336 3.28 -1.62 -0.40
N SER A 337 3.44 -2.80 0.19
CA SER A 337 3.88 -4.02 -0.50
C SER A 337 2.99 -5.19 -0.09
N ILE A 338 2.97 -6.24 -0.91
CA ILE A 338 2.32 -7.50 -0.58
C ILE A 338 3.41 -8.51 -0.24
N LEU A 339 3.28 -9.18 0.91
CA LEU A 339 4.08 -10.34 1.26
C LEU A 339 3.33 -11.60 0.85
N ILE A 340 3.97 -12.47 0.08
CA ILE A 340 3.48 -13.79 -0.26
C ILE A 340 4.24 -14.81 0.58
N LEU A 341 3.52 -15.41 1.52
CA LEU A 341 4.05 -16.45 2.41
C LEU A 341 3.58 -17.81 1.93
N ASP A 342 4.45 -18.82 1.97
CA ASP A 342 4.13 -20.22 1.75
C ASP A 342 5.08 -21.08 2.57
N ARG A 343 4.59 -21.65 3.70
CA ARG A 343 5.41 -22.45 4.65
C ARG A 343 5.94 -23.73 4.01
N GLY A 344 5.24 -24.27 3.03
CA GLY A 344 5.67 -25.48 2.31
C GLY A 344 6.79 -25.18 1.32
N LEU A 345 6.60 -24.17 0.46
CA LEU A 345 7.55 -23.79 -0.56
C LEU A 345 8.81 -23.15 0.01
N ALA A 346 8.67 -22.31 1.03
CA ALA A 346 9.80 -21.58 1.63
C ALA A 346 10.90 -22.50 2.15
N LYS A 347 10.54 -23.72 2.60
CA LYS A 347 11.52 -24.74 3.05
C LYS A 347 12.43 -25.23 1.92
N ASN A 348 11.92 -25.24 0.69
CA ASN A 348 12.64 -25.72 -0.49
C ASN A 348 13.25 -24.55 -1.32
N ALA A 349 12.79 -23.33 -1.08
CA ALA A 349 13.25 -22.17 -1.81
C ALA A 349 14.56 -21.62 -1.21
N SER A 350 15.62 -21.53 -2.01
CA SER A 350 16.88 -20.83 -1.68
C SER A 350 16.83 -19.35 -1.99
N THR A 351 15.77 -18.88 -2.67
CA THR A 351 15.62 -17.52 -3.17
C THR A 351 14.29 -16.90 -2.72
N ILE A 352 14.19 -15.57 -2.85
CA ILE A 352 12.95 -14.79 -2.75
C ILE A 352 12.86 -13.93 -4.01
N ALA A 353 11.66 -13.89 -4.62
CA ALA A 353 11.39 -13.05 -5.76
C ALA A 353 10.79 -11.70 -5.34
N PHE A 354 11.28 -10.63 -5.93
CA PHE A 354 10.79 -9.26 -5.74
C PHE A 354 10.16 -8.77 -7.03
N PHE A 355 8.89 -8.39 -6.96
CA PHE A 355 8.12 -7.88 -8.09
C PHE A 355 7.78 -6.41 -7.87
N LYS A 356 7.58 -5.66 -8.95
CA LYS A 356 7.20 -4.26 -8.90
C LYS A 356 6.00 -4.01 -9.80
N VAL A 357 4.95 -3.46 -9.23
CA VAL A 357 3.78 -2.91 -9.93
C VAL A 357 3.95 -1.40 -9.99
N GLU A 358 3.99 -0.81 -11.17
CA GLU A 358 4.02 0.63 -11.37
C GLU A 358 2.63 1.18 -11.67
N ASN A 359 1.80 0.39 -12.38
CA ASN A 359 0.44 0.73 -12.74
C ASN A 359 -0.50 -0.42 -12.37
N ASP A 360 -1.50 -0.15 -11.57
CA ASP A 360 -2.48 -1.14 -11.11
C ASP A 360 -3.81 -1.08 -11.86
N GLY A 361 -3.83 -0.48 -13.05
CA GLY A 361 -5.03 -0.29 -13.87
C GLY A 361 -5.84 0.96 -13.52
N TYR A 362 -5.36 1.78 -12.57
CA TYR A 362 -6.05 2.99 -12.12
C TYR A 362 -5.06 4.15 -11.96
N GLY A 363 -5.52 5.36 -12.31
CA GLY A 363 -4.75 6.59 -12.04
C GLY A 363 -4.48 6.76 -10.55
N LEU A 364 -3.28 7.21 -10.18
CA LEU A 364 -2.83 7.33 -8.78
C LEU A 364 -3.32 8.59 -8.07
N GLY A 365 -4.17 9.39 -8.71
CA GLY A 365 -4.83 10.56 -8.12
C GLY A 365 -5.97 10.17 -7.15
N ALA A 366 -6.54 11.18 -6.47
CA ALA A 366 -7.59 10.98 -5.46
C ALA A 366 -8.84 10.24 -5.98
N GLN A 367 -9.18 10.39 -7.27
CA GLN A 367 -10.39 9.78 -7.84
C GLN A 367 -10.18 8.38 -8.42
N ARG A 368 -8.96 7.86 -8.46
CA ARG A 368 -8.66 6.49 -8.91
C ARG A 368 -9.43 6.06 -10.16
N ARG A 369 -9.34 6.84 -11.26
CA ARG A 369 -10.04 6.52 -12.53
C ARG A 369 -9.33 5.37 -13.25
N PRO A 370 -10.06 4.45 -13.91
CA PRO A 370 -9.46 3.39 -14.73
C PRO A 370 -8.54 3.97 -15.81
N ILE A 371 -7.42 3.29 -16.07
CA ILE A 371 -6.45 3.59 -17.14
C ILE A 371 -6.04 2.29 -17.83
N ASP A 372 -5.56 2.40 -19.09
CA ASP A 372 -5.16 1.24 -19.89
C ASP A 372 -3.89 0.54 -19.37
N LYS A 373 -3.02 1.28 -18.66
CA LYS A 373 -1.79 0.72 -18.10
C LYS A 373 -2.09 -0.11 -16.86
N ASN A 374 -1.85 -1.42 -16.95
CA ASN A 374 -2.07 -2.36 -15.85
C ASN A 374 -1.00 -3.46 -15.87
N ASP A 375 -0.13 -3.46 -14.86
CA ASP A 375 0.97 -4.41 -14.72
C ASP A 375 0.54 -5.69 -13.99
N LEU A 376 -0.60 -5.69 -13.29
CA LEU A 376 -1.04 -6.78 -12.43
C LEU A 376 -1.12 -8.13 -13.15
N PRO A 377 -1.71 -8.26 -14.36
CA PRO A 377 -1.78 -9.54 -15.04
C PRO A 377 -0.40 -10.14 -15.37
N LYS A 378 0.55 -9.28 -15.77
CA LYS A 378 1.90 -9.72 -16.09
C LYS A 378 2.68 -10.13 -14.85
N VAL A 379 2.59 -9.34 -13.78
CA VAL A 379 3.20 -9.65 -12.49
C VAL A 379 2.62 -10.95 -11.92
N GLN A 380 1.31 -11.17 -12.04
CA GLN A 380 0.67 -12.43 -11.64
C GLN A 380 1.26 -13.62 -12.39
N ALA A 381 1.35 -13.56 -13.72
CA ALA A 381 1.91 -14.64 -14.54
C ALA A 381 3.38 -14.95 -14.16
N ASP A 382 4.19 -13.91 -13.94
CA ASP A 382 5.58 -14.08 -13.52
C ASP A 382 5.69 -14.70 -12.11
N ILE A 383 4.80 -14.32 -11.16
CA ILE A 383 4.73 -14.94 -9.82
C ILE A 383 4.34 -16.42 -9.93
N GLU A 384 3.33 -16.75 -10.71
CA GLU A 384 2.88 -18.13 -10.92
C GLU A 384 3.99 -18.99 -11.52
N THR A 385 4.73 -18.47 -12.50
CA THR A 385 5.88 -19.13 -13.10
C THR A 385 6.99 -19.39 -12.07
N TYR A 386 7.32 -18.39 -11.25
CA TYR A 386 8.31 -18.52 -10.19
C TYR A 386 7.89 -19.56 -9.14
N LEU A 387 6.65 -19.51 -8.65
CA LEU A 387 6.15 -20.46 -7.67
C LEU A 387 6.07 -21.89 -8.23
N ALA A 388 5.72 -22.05 -9.53
CA ALA A 388 5.72 -23.34 -10.19
C ALA A 388 7.13 -23.91 -10.29
N ALA A 389 8.13 -23.11 -10.62
CA ALA A 389 9.52 -23.55 -10.68
C ALA A 389 10.03 -24.04 -9.32
N ILE A 390 9.70 -23.34 -8.21
CA ILE A 390 10.05 -23.83 -6.87
C ILE A 390 9.37 -25.16 -6.56
N ARG A 391 8.08 -25.32 -6.91
CA ARG A 391 7.33 -26.58 -6.71
C ARG A 391 7.95 -27.75 -7.47
N SER A 392 8.34 -27.52 -8.73
CA SER A 392 8.96 -28.53 -9.58
C SER A 392 10.47 -28.68 -9.36
N LYS A 393 11.08 -27.84 -8.47
CA LYS A 393 12.52 -27.77 -8.23
C LYS A 393 13.33 -27.46 -9.50
N THR A 394 12.74 -26.71 -10.44
CA THR A 394 13.41 -26.21 -11.64
C THR A 394 14.33 -25.03 -11.23
N PRO A 395 15.55 -24.92 -11.80
CA PRO A 395 16.43 -23.78 -11.54
C PRO A 395 15.74 -22.46 -11.87
N VAL A 396 15.67 -21.55 -10.89
CA VAL A 396 14.99 -20.26 -11.07
C VAL A 396 15.81 -19.26 -11.88
N GLU A 397 17.10 -19.53 -12.05
CA GLU A 397 18.06 -18.75 -12.85
C GLU A 397 17.77 -18.84 -14.36
N GLU A 398 17.07 -19.89 -14.79
CA GLU A 398 16.67 -20.13 -16.18
C GLU A 398 15.33 -19.46 -16.55
N LEU A 399 14.66 -18.81 -15.58
CA LEU A 399 13.37 -18.19 -15.81
C LEU A 399 13.52 -16.81 -16.47
N GLU A 400 12.87 -16.62 -17.60
CA GLU A 400 12.75 -15.32 -18.27
C GLU A 400 11.62 -14.49 -17.66
N LEU A 401 11.81 -13.99 -16.43
CA LEU A 401 10.85 -13.14 -15.74
C LEU A 401 11.20 -11.65 -15.94
N THR A 402 10.29 -10.91 -16.53
CA THR A 402 10.54 -9.51 -16.90
C THR A 402 10.20 -8.52 -15.79
N THR A 403 9.35 -8.90 -14.84
CA THR A 403 8.91 -8.05 -13.71
C THR A 403 9.59 -8.43 -12.39
N ALA A 404 10.36 -9.53 -12.37
CA ALA A 404 10.96 -10.10 -11.18
C ALA A 404 12.44 -9.76 -11.01
N LEU A 405 12.86 -9.66 -9.75
CA LEU A 405 14.24 -9.72 -9.32
C LEU A 405 14.37 -10.88 -8.31
N ILE A 406 15.05 -11.95 -8.69
CA ILE A 406 15.22 -13.14 -7.85
C ILE A 406 16.53 -13.01 -7.06
N ILE A 407 16.46 -13.12 -5.73
CA ILE A 407 17.59 -12.90 -4.84
C ILE A 407 17.77 -14.10 -3.90
N PRO A 408 18.98 -14.66 -3.79
CA PRO A 408 19.30 -15.69 -2.81
C PRO A 408 19.04 -15.22 -1.38
N LYS A 409 18.43 -16.06 -0.54
CA LYS A 409 18.18 -15.77 0.88
C LYS A 409 19.47 -15.41 1.63
N GLY A 410 20.59 -16.06 1.32
CA GLY A 410 21.90 -15.73 1.89
C GLY A 410 22.36 -14.30 1.62
N LYS A 411 22.03 -13.74 0.43
CA LYS A 411 22.32 -12.34 0.12
C LYS A 411 21.43 -11.36 0.89
N ILE A 412 20.18 -11.74 1.15
CA ILE A 412 19.24 -10.95 1.97
C ILE A 412 19.69 -10.94 3.45
N ALA A 413 20.22 -12.06 3.93
CA ALA A 413 20.69 -12.24 5.30
C ALA A 413 22.09 -11.64 5.57
N ALA A 414 22.90 -11.37 4.55
CA ALA A 414 24.34 -11.12 4.64
C ALA A 414 24.75 -10.00 5.63
N ASN A 415 23.93 -8.98 5.81
CA ASN A 415 24.22 -7.86 6.72
C ASN A 415 23.34 -7.85 7.99
N GLY A 416 22.55 -8.90 8.23
CA GLY A 416 21.64 -9.02 9.37
C GLY A 416 20.41 -8.10 9.35
N ASP A 417 20.22 -7.28 8.31
CA ASP A 417 19.07 -6.38 8.18
C ASP A 417 17.84 -7.07 7.60
N TYR A 418 18.05 -8.15 6.85
CA TYR A 418 17.00 -8.87 6.12
C TYR A 418 16.07 -7.92 5.33
N ASN A 419 16.66 -6.90 4.68
CA ASN A 419 15.91 -5.87 3.99
C ASN A 419 15.13 -6.47 2.81
N LEU A 420 13.83 -6.16 2.69
CA LEU A 420 12.94 -6.69 1.68
C LEU A 420 12.65 -5.69 0.53
N SER A 421 13.48 -4.65 0.38
CA SER A 421 13.42 -3.76 -0.79
C SER A 421 14.18 -4.40 -1.96
N GLY A 422 13.48 -4.85 -3.00
CA GLY A 422 14.09 -5.46 -4.18
C GLY A 422 15.10 -4.54 -4.86
N GLU A 423 14.83 -3.25 -4.92
CA GLU A 423 15.71 -2.25 -5.54
C GLU A 423 17.12 -2.21 -4.89
N ARG A 424 17.23 -2.56 -3.61
CA ARG A 424 18.51 -2.65 -2.90
C ARG A 424 19.46 -3.70 -3.48
N TYR A 425 18.92 -4.72 -4.12
CA TYR A 425 19.66 -5.86 -4.66
C TYR A 425 19.89 -5.77 -6.16
N ARG A 426 19.28 -4.82 -6.85
CA ARG A 426 19.59 -4.56 -8.25
C ARG A 426 21.04 -4.13 -8.35
N LYS A 427 21.76 -4.71 -9.30
CA LYS A 427 23.07 -4.18 -9.70
C LYS A 427 22.80 -2.78 -10.25
N GLY A 428 23.55 -1.78 -9.76
CA GLY A 428 23.28 -0.40 -10.12
C GLY A 428 23.31 -0.21 -11.64
N GLY A 429 22.20 0.23 -12.20
CA GLY A 429 22.15 0.80 -13.53
C GLY A 429 22.29 -0.14 -14.74
N VAL A 430 22.02 -1.45 -14.62
CA VAL A 430 21.87 -2.28 -15.85
C VAL A 430 20.51 -1.96 -16.48
N PHE A 431 20.45 -0.82 -17.14
CA PHE A 431 19.40 -0.52 -18.10
C PHE A 431 19.79 -1.17 -19.44
N ASN A 432 18.85 -1.79 -20.13
CA ASN A 432 19.04 -2.33 -21.46
C ASN A 432 19.03 -1.15 -22.46
N HIS A 433 20.10 -0.36 -22.44
CA HIS A 433 20.32 0.75 -23.38
C HIS A 433 21.47 0.36 -24.30
N GLY A 434 21.43 0.80 -25.55
CA GLY A 434 22.39 0.47 -26.61
C GLY A 434 23.82 0.98 -26.39
N PHE A 435 24.16 1.46 -25.18
CA PHE A 435 25.48 2.01 -24.84
C PHE A 435 26.15 1.23 -23.70
N PRO A 436 27.47 1.14 -23.64
CA PRO A 436 28.20 0.50 -22.54
C PRO A 436 27.94 1.23 -21.21
N SER A 437 27.78 0.48 -20.13
CA SER A 437 27.67 1.02 -18.77
C SER A 437 29.01 1.09 -18.08
N VAL A 438 29.24 2.15 -17.30
CA VAL A 438 30.45 2.34 -16.48
C VAL A 438 30.08 2.55 -15.02
N LEU A 439 30.94 2.04 -14.12
CA LEU A 439 30.78 2.28 -12.67
C LEU A 439 31.24 3.69 -12.30
N LEU A 440 30.53 4.35 -11.37
CA LEU A 440 31.03 5.59 -10.78
C LEU A 440 32.35 5.39 -10.01
N GLY A 441 32.64 4.16 -9.58
CA GLY A 441 33.89 3.78 -8.95
C GLY A 441 35.02 3.45 -9.91
N ASP A 442 34.84 3.60 -11.24
CA ASP A 442 35.93 3.43 -12.23
C ASP A 442 36.96 4.56 -12.07
N ALA A 443 38.07 4.24 -11.43
CA ALA A 443 39.15 5.21 -11.14
C ALA A 443 39.83 5.76 -12.37
N GLY A 444 39.68 5.13 -13.54
CA GLY A 444 40.17 5.64 -14.83
C GLY A 444 39.27 6.74 -15.41
N LEU A 445 38.04 6.89 -14.90
CA LEU A 445 37.08 7.86 -15.38
C LEU A 445 36.71 8.89 -14.31
N PHE A 446 36.53 8.44 -13.05
CA PHE A 446 35.96 9.24 -11.98
C PHE A 446 36.77 9.11 -10.68
N ARG A 447 36.84 10.20 -9.94
CA ARG A 447 37.32 10.19 -8.56
C ARG A 447 36.19 10.66 -7.65
N ILE A 448 35.80 9.82 -6.69
CA ILE A 448 34.75 10.14 -5.71
C ILE A 448 35.40 10.67 -4.44
N GLU A 449 35.00 11.90 -4.04
CA GLU A 449 35.42 12.52 -2.80
C GLU A 449 34.23 12.67 -1.84
N SER A 450 34.41 12.27 -0.59
CA SER A 450 33.43 12.55 0.45
C SER A 450 33.67 13.93 1.04
N GLY A 451 32.59 14.65 1.32
CA GLY A 451 32.67 15.90 2.03
C GLY A 451 33.05 15.73 3.51
N GLY A 452 33.37 16.82 4.18
CA GLY A 452 33.70 16.86 5.59
C GLY A 452 33.30 18.20 6.24
N THR A 453 33.10 18.16 7.56
CA THR A 453 32.73 19.34 8.33
C THR A 453 33.82 19.66 9.33
N PRO A 454 34.45 20.86 9.28
CA PRO A 454 35.33 21.35 10.32
C PRO A 454 34.57 21.45 11.67
N LYS A 455 35.32 21.33 12.78
CA LYS A 455 34.72 21.43 14.12
C LYS A 455 34.05 22.80 14.29
N SER A 456 32.74 22.81 14.55
CA SER A 456 31.93 24.03 14.63
C SER A 456 32.37 25.00 15.76
N GLY A 457 32.89 24.46 16.86
CA GLY A 457 33.36 25.24 18.00
C GLY A 457 34.76 25.87 17.82
N VAL A 458 35.42 25.67 16.68
CA VAL A 458 36.76 26.27 16.41
C VAL A 458 36.60 27.39 15.41
N GLU A 459 36.49 28.62 15.91
CA GLU A 459 36.20 29.81 15.10
C GLU A 459 37.22 30.02 13.96
N SER A 460 38.51 29.73 14.22
CA SER A 460 39.58 29.85 13.21
C SER A 460 39.46 28.92 12.00
N TYR A 461 38.50 27.97 12.01
CA TYR A 461 38.24 27.10 10.86
C TYR A 461 37.24 27.69 9.87
N TRP A 462 36.54 28.77 10.24
CA TRP A 462 35.45 29.35 9.50
C TRP A 462 35.80 30.73 8.92
N ASN A 463 34.98 31.19 7.95
CA ASN A 463 35.07 32.51 7.33
C ASN A 463 36.42 32.84 6.66
N GLY A 464 37.11 31.82 6.13
CA GLY A 464 38.44 31.94 5.54
C GLY A 464 38.51 32.01 4.01
N GLY A 465 37.39 32.21 3.33
CA GLY A 465 37.34 32.44 1.88
C GLY A 465 37.27 31.18 0.99
N ILE A 466 37.43 29.96 1.51
CA ILE A 466 37.20 28.73 0.74
C ILE A 466 35.70 28.40 0.79
N PRO A 467 35.00 28.43 -0.34
CA PRO A 467 33.58 28.10 -0.40
C PRO A 467 33.29 26.70 0.16
N TRP A 468 32.30 26.55 1.05
CA TRP A 468 31.95 25.31 1.69
C TRP A 468 30.45 25.06 1.60
N ALA A 469 30.06 24.16 0.65
CA ALA A 469 28.68 23.90 0.31
C ALA A 469 27.98 22.99 1.33
N THR A 470 26.74 23.33 1.57
CA THR A 470 25.77 22.57 2.35
C THR A 470 24.50 22.35 1.54
N LEU A 471 23.51 21.66 2.09
CA LEU A 471 22.25 21.40 1.39
C LEU A 471 21.46 22.68 1.03
N VAL A 472 21.73 23.78 1.74
CA VAL A 472 21.08 25.09 1.49
C VAL A 472 21.58 25.69 0.16
N ASP A 473 22.80 25.37 -0.24
CA ASP A 473 23.41 25.85 -1.49
C ASP A 473 22.94 25.06 -2.73
N LEU A 474 22.11 24.00 -2.54
CA LEU A 474 21.48 23.24 -3.61
C LEU A 474 19.95 23.41 -3.57
N PRO A 475 19.35 24.24 -4.42
CA PRO A 475 17.90 24.42 -4.48
C PRO A 475 17.13 23.12 -4.65
N ALA A 476 15.90 23.06 -4.08
CA ALA A 476 15.10 21.84 -4.05
C ALA A 476 14.44 21.55 -5.41
N ASP A 477 14.13 22.60 -6.15
CA ASP A 477 13.26 22.57 -7.34
C ASP A 477 14.05 22.54 -8.66
N ASP A 478 15.38 22.55 -8.57
CA ASP A 478 16.22 22.47 -9.76
C ASP A 478 16.47 21.00 -10.17
N PHE A 479 16.43 20.75 -11.47
CA PHE A 479 16.73 19.44 -12.06
C PHE A 479 18.21 19.05 -11.80
N VAL A 480 19.14 19.94 -12.16
CA VAL A 480 20.54 19.94 -11.75
C VAL A 480 20.93 21.41 -11.56
N SER A 481 21.37 21.75 -10.34
CA SER A 481 21.74 23.15 -10.01
C SER A 481 23.17 23.47 -10.39
N GLU A 482 23.51 24.77 -10.43
CA GLU A 482 24.87 25.26 -10.51
C GLU A 482 25.28 25.89 -9.18
N ILE A 483 26.53 25.71 -8.76
CA ILE A 483 27.10 26.32 -7.56
C ILE A 483 28.24 27.24 -8.00
N ASP A 484 27.99 28.52 -8.01
CA ASP A 484 28.94 29.59 -8.30
C ASP A 484 29.34 30.39 -7.03
N GLY A 485 28.72 30.07 -5.89
CA GLY A 485 29.00 30.58 -4.56
C GLY A 485 28.39 29.70 -3.48
N THR A 486 28.77 29.95 -2.21
CA THR A 486 28.21 29.25 -1.05
C THR A 486 27.92 30.25 0.07
N GLN A 487 26.90 29.97 0.89
CA GLN A 487 26.55 30.81 2.04
C GLN A 487 27.62 30.79 3.13
N ARG A 488 28.44 29.76 3.19
CA ARG A 488 29.48 29.59 4.21
C ARG A 488 30.82 29.33 3.56
N THR A 489 31.88 29.76 4.26
CA THR A 489 33.26 29.51 3.85
C THR A 489 34.06 28.92 5.01
N ILE A 490 35.12 28.20 4.68
CA ILE A 490 36.11 27.68 5.64
C ILE A 490 37.47 28.26 5.36
N SER A 491 38.34 28.24 6.38
CA SER A 491 39.73 28.69 6.24
C SER A 491 40.63 27.55 5.70
N GLU A 492 41.80 27.87 5.23
CA GLU A 492 42.81 26.86 4.87
C GLU A 492 43.14 25.94 6.05
N LYS A 493 43.15 26.49 7.27
CA LYS A 493 43.33 25.69 8.49
C LYS A 493 42.16 24.76 8.71
N GLY A 494 40.92 25.23 8.52
CA GLY A 494 39.71 24.40 8.60
C GLY A 494 39.70 23.27 7.54
N LEU A 495 40.14 23.56 6.32
CA LEU A 495 40.29 22.55 5.28
C LEU A 495 41.33 21.49 5.65
N LYS A 496 42.53 21.94 6.12
CA LYS A 496 43.67 21.06 6.42
C LYS A 496 43.44 20.19 7.66
N GLU A 497 42.76 20.72 8.68
CA GLU A 497 42.56 20.04 9.97
C GLU A 497 41.19 19.34 10.08
N SER A 498 40.48 19.16 8.96
CA SER A 498 39.22 18.46 8.90
C SER A 498 39.21 17.40 7.79
N ALA A 499 38.08 16.67 7.68
CA ALA A 499 37.83 15.71 6.59
C ALA A 499 37.34 16.38 5.29
N ALA A 500 37.17 17.71 5.27
CA ALA A 500 36.75 18.45 4.08
C ALA A 500 37.82 18.32 2.97
N LYS A 501 37.36 18.20 1.75
CA LYS A 501 38.20 18.11 0.55
C LYS A 501 37.83 19.23 -0.41
N LEU A 502 38.82 19.93 -0.96
CA LEU A 502 38.58 20.86 -2.05
C LEU A 502 38.46 20.10 -3.35
N ILE A 503 37.34 20.27 -4.04
CA ILE A 503 37.10 19.70 -5.37
C ILE A 503 37.25 20.78 -6.45
N PRO A 504 37.77 20.43 -7.64
CA PRO A 504 37.94 21.38 -8.74
C PRO A 504 36.57 21.87 -9.28
N LYS A 505 36.58 22.94 -10.03
CA LYS A 505 35.42 23.37 -10.81
C LYS A 505 34.95 22.27 -11.76
N ASN A 506 33.67 22.28 -12.11
CA ASN A 506 33.01 21.29 -12.97
C ASN A 506 33.01 19.86 -12.37
N SER A 507 33.06 19.74 -11.05
CA SER A 507 32.75 18.49 -10.36
C SER A 507 31.25 18.35 -10.14
N ILE A 508 30.76 17.13 -10.00
CA ILE A 508 29.36 16.86 -9.72
C ILE A 508 29.19 16.66 -8.21
N VAL A 509 28.33 17.44 -7.59
CA VAL A 509 28.02 17.42 -6.17
C VAL A 509 26.69 16.73 -5.94
N VAL A 510 26.67 15.61 -5.20
CA VAL A 510 25.48 14.81 -4.97
C VAL A 510 25.17 14.72 -3.48
N SER A 511 23.99 15.14 -3.06
CA SER A 511 23.55 14.94 -1.67
C SER A 511 23.22 13.47 -1.42
N THR A 512 23.85 12.89 -0.41
CA THR A 512 23.79 11.45 -0.13
C THR A 512 23.35 11.12 1.30
N ARG A 513 22.94 12.13 2.08
CA ARG A 513 22.49 11.98 3.47
C ARG A 513 21.32 12.89 3.77
N ALA A 514 20.35 12.43 4.56
CA ALA A 514 19.11 13.11 4.94
C ALA A 514 18.20 13.43 3.75
N THR A 515 18.56 14.38 2.91
CA THR A 515 17.93 14.68 1.62
C THR A 515 18.80 14.10 0.51
N ILE A 516 18.46 12.92 0.00
CA ILE A 516 19.24 12.21 -1.01
C ILE A 516 18.77 12.56 -2.41
N GLY A 517 19.75 12.87 -3.30
CA GLY A 517 19.51 12.99 -4.73
C GLY A 517 19.37 14.43 -5.24
N ARG A 518 19.71 15.47 -4.46
CA ARG A 518 19.99 16.77 -5.05
C ARG A 518 21.34 16.73 -5.73
N ILE A 519 21.42 17.20 -6.95
CA ILE A 519 22.61 17.15 -7.81
C ILE A 519 22.91 18.56 -8.29
N ALA A 520 24.20 18.92 -8.21
CA ALA A 520 24.68 20.20 -8.70
C ALA A 520 26.04 20.05 -9.40
N ILE A 521 26.40 21.03 -10.20
CA ILE A 521 27.76 21.19 -10.76
C ILE A 521 28.36 22.47 -10.19
N ASN A 522 29.53 22.37 -9.56
CA ASN A 522 30.23 23.55 -9.07
C ASN A 522 30.97 24.26 -10.21
N ARG A 523 30.79 25.57 -10.31
CA ARG A 523 31.49 26.43 -11.31
C ARG A 523 32.75 27.08 -10.76
N ILE A 524 32.96 26.96 -9.46
CA ILE A 524 34.18 27.38 -8.75
C ILE A 524 34.72 26.22 -7.90
N PRO A 525 36.00 26.20 -7.52
CA PRO A 525 36.47 25.19 -6.57
C PRO A 525 35.77 25.34 -5.21
N ILE A 526 35.23 24.26 -4.66
CA ILE A 526 34.50 24.24 -3.40
C ILE A 526 34.90 23.07 -2.51
N ALA A 527 34.64 23.17 -1.22
CA ALA A 527 34.54 22.03 -0.33
C ALA A 527 33.07 21.76 0.02
N THR A 528 32.74 20.57 0.50
CA THR A 528 31.35 20.20 0.87
C THR A 528 31.32 19.59 2.26
N ASN A 529 30.14 19.59 2.91
CA ASN A 529 29.96 18.89 4.16
C ASN A 529 29.88 17.36 3.97
N GLN A 530 29.85 16.59 5.06
CA GLN A 530 29.83 15.12 5.02
C GLN A 530 28.57 14.53 4.40
N GLY A 531 27.52 15.31 4.16
CA GLY A 531 26.29 14.86 3.51
C GLY A 531 26.39 14.66 2.00
N PHE A 532 27.57 14.91 1.40
CA PHE A 532 27.78 14.83 -0.03
C PHE A 532 28.79 13.75 -0.42
N LYS A 533 28.62 13.22 -1.63
CA LYS A 533 29.63 12.53 -2.41
C LYS A 533 29.83 13.31 -3.70
N ASN A 534 31.06 13.71 -3.95
CA ASN A 534 31.42 14.55 -5.08
C ASN A 534 32.13 13.71 -6.12
N ILE A 535 31.80 13.88 -7.40
CA ILE A 535 32.41 13.16 -8.51
C ILE A 535 33.26 14.14 -9.30
N VAL A 536 34.53 13.87 -9.38
CA VAL A 536 35.47 14.57 -10.28
C VAL A 536 35.64 13.70 -11.51
N VAL A 537 35.42 14.27 -12.70
CA VAL A 537 35.69 13.61 -13.96
C VAL A 537 37.19 13.71 -14.24
N GLU A 538 37.89 12.59 -14.18
CA GLU A 538 39.35 12.52 -14.40
C GLU A 538 39.69 12.40 -15.91
N ASP A 539 38.84 11.73 -16.68
CA ASP A 539 39.02 11.59 -18.13
C ASP A 539 37.93 12.35 -18.90
N SER A 540 38.18 13.63 -19.16
CA SER A 540 37.26 14.50 -19.93
C SER A 540 37.20 14.14 -21.43
N SER A 541 38.10 13.25 -21.92
CA SER A 541 38.02 12.75 -23.29
C SER A 541 36.94 11.68 -23.46
N ARG A 542 36.39 11.15 -22.35
CA ARG A 542 35.37 10.09 -22.35
C ARG A 542 34.06 10.49 -21.67
N ALA A 543 34.09 11.45 -20.73
CA ALA A 543 32.93 11.83 -19.98
C ALA A 543 32.78 13.36 -19.82
N ILE A 544 31.56 13.86 -19.98
CA ILE A 544 31.20 15.27 -19.79
C ILE A 544 30.51 15.42 -18.43
N PRO A 545 30.94 16.33 -17.54
CA PRO A 545 30.32 16.52 -16.22
C PRO A 545 28.81 16.71 -16.25
N GLU A 546 28.31 17.54 -17.17
CA GLU A 546 26.88 17.82 -17.35
C GLU A 546 26.11 16.53 -17.71
N TYR A 547 26.63 15.74 -18.66
CA TYR A 547 26.04 14.46 -19.03
C TYR A 547 25.96 13.51 -17.83
N VAL A 548 27.05 13.38 -17.07
CA VAL A 548 27.12 12.53 -15.88
C VAL A 548 26.09 13.00 -14.84
N ALA A 549 25.99 14.31 -14.59
CA ALA A 549 25.00 14.89 -13.67
C ALA A 549 23.56 14.56 -14.10
N PHE A 550 23.24 14.71 -15.39
CA PHE A 550 21.91 14.39 -15.93
C PHE A 550 21.60 12.90 -15.84
N ALA A 551 22.59 12.03 -16.18
CA ALA A 551 22.42 10.58 -16.07
C ALA A 551 22.15 10.14 -14.62
N LEU A 552 22.78 10.79 -13.64
CA LEU A 552 22.61 10.50 -12.21
C LEU A 552 21.18 10.80 -11.69
N THR A 553 20.44 11.71 -12.31
CA THR A 553 19.07 11.99 -11.90
C THR A 553 18.17 10.75 -11.98
N LYS A 554 18.41 9.89 -12.95
CA LYS A 554 17.71 8.59 -13.10
C LYS A 554 18.06 7.58 -12.01
N LEU A 555 19.19 7.75 -11.33
CA LEU A 555 19.65 6.87 -10.26
C LEU A 555 19.23 7.34 -8.86
N VAL A 556 18.59 8.50 -8.73
CA VAL A 556 18.12 9.02 -7.44
C VAL A 556 17.20 8.04 -6.71
N PRO A 557 16.23 7.35 -7.35
CA PRO A 557 15.45 6.30 -6.69
C PRO A 557 16.33 5.15 -6.16
N THR A 558 17.34 4.73 -6.93
CA THR A 558 18.31 3.70 -6.50
C THR A 558 19.16 4.17 -5.33
N MET A 559 19.64 5.43 -5.37
CA MET A 559 20.39 6.02 -4.25
C MET A 559 19.56 6.04 -2.96
N LYS A 560 18.28 6.42 -3.05
CA LYS A 560 17.34 6.40 -1.90
C LYS A 560 17.11 4.98 -1.39
N ALA A 561 16.96 4.01 -2.27
CA ALA A 561 16.76 2.61 -1.90
C ALA A 561 18.01 1.98 -1.26
N TRP A 562 19.20 2.39 -1.66
CA TRP A 562 20.47 1.89 -1.13
C TRP A 562 20.93 2.58 0.15
N ALA A 563 20.32 3.69 0.50
CA ALA A 563 20.65 4.41 1.72
C ALA A 563 20.26 3.62 2.98
N THR A 564 21.09 3.70 4.00
CA THR A 564 20.91 3.04 5.29
C THR A 564 21.05 4.06 6.42
N GLY A 565 20.41 3.81 7.56
CA GLY A 565 20.48 4.66 8.76
C GLY A 565 19.11 4.87 9.40
N GLY A 566 19.08 5.02 10.72
CA GLY A 566 17.83 5.15 11.49
C GLY A 566 17.28 6.58 11.54
N THR A 567 18.12 7.55 11.95
CA THR A 567 17.71 8.96 12.09
C THR A 567 17.88 9.74 10.78
N PHE A 568 18.96 9.47 10.06
CA PHE A 568 19.23 10.03 8.74
C PHE A 568 19.71 8.94 7.81
N ALA A 569 18.97 8.69 6.74
CA ALA A 569 19.38 7.76 5.70
C ALA A 569 20.62 8.32 4.97
N GLU A 570 21.63 7.48 4.74
CA GLU A 570 22.85 7.81 4.01
C GLU A 570 23.29 6.67 3.09
N ILE A 571 23.74 6.99 1.88
CA ILE A 571 24.41 6.03 1.00
C ILE A 571 25.93 6.13 1.23
N SER A 572 26.56 5.00 1.56
CA SER A 572 28.01 4.96 1.78
C SER A 572 28.78 5.21 0.48
N LYS A 573 30.05 5.66 0.59
CA LYS A 573 30.93 5.84 -0.58
C LYS A 573 31.08 4.56 -1.40
N SER A 574 31.21 3.40 -0.73
CA SER A 574 31.31 2.10 -1.40
C SER A 574 30.07 1.80 -2.23
N LYS A 575 28.86 1.97 -1.66
CA LYS A 575 27.61 1.76 -2.39
C LYS A 575 27.38 2.79 -3.49
N PHE A 576 27.76 4.03 -3.27
CA PHE A 576 27.69 5.07 -4.30
C PHE A 576 28.61 4.75 -5.50
N SER A 577 29.78 4.16 -5.25
CA SER A 577 30.73 3.74 -6.28
C SER A 577 30.23 2.56 -7.13
N GLU A 578 29.27 1.76 -6.62
CA GLU A 578 28.66 0.65 -7.35
C GLU A 578 27.56 1.11 -8.35
N LEU A 579 27.16 2.39 -8.31
CA LEU A 579 26.20 2.92 -9.28
C LEU A 579 26.80 2.90 -10.69
N GLN A 580 25.96 2.58 -11.68
CA GLN A 580 26.34 2.51 -13.08
C GLN A 580 25.54 3.52 -13.89
N ILE A 581 26.22 4.21 -14.81
CA ILE A 581 25.59 5.07 -15.80
C ILE A 581 25.93 4.58 -17.21
N PRO A 582 25.03 4.75 -18.20
CA PRO A 582 25.41 4.59 -19.60
C PRO A 582 26.46 5.64 -19.98
N LEU A 583 27.44 5.25 -20.75
CA LEU A 583 28.48 6.16 -21.26
C LEU A 583 28.56 6.07 -22.79
N PRO A 584 27.70 6.83 -23.50
CA PRO A 584 27.79 6.93 -24.97
C PRO A 584 29.04 7.67 -25.41
N PRO A 585 29.38 7.62 -26.71
CA PRO A 585 30.47 8.45 -27.28
C PRO A 585 30.25 9.94 -26.98
N LEU A 586 31.34 10.72 -26.88
CA LEU A 586 31.31 12.14 -26.50
C LEU A 586 30.36 12.98 -27.34
N GLU A 587 30.25 12.72 -28.63
CA GLU A 587 29.35 13.47 -29.51
C GLU A 587 27.91 13.28 -29.12
N VAL A 588 27.49 12.05 -28.79
CA VAL A 588 26.15 11.75 -28.29
C VAL A 588 25.92 12.38 -26.90
N GLN A 589 26.92 12.41 -26.02
CA GLN A 589 26.83 13.11 -24.74
C GLN A 589 26.60 14.61 -24.94
N LYS A 590 27.31 15.25 -25.89
CA LYS A 590 27.13 16.66 -26.23
C LYS A 590 25.73 16.95 -26.78
N GLU A 591 25.24 16.10 -27.67
CA GLU A 591 23.86 16.21 -28.19
C GLU A 591 22.82 16.16 -27.06
N ILE A 592 22.93 15.17 -26.18
CA ILE A 592 22.03 15.03 -25.02
C ILE A 592 22.11 16.26 -24.09
N VAL A 593 23.32 16.74 -23.80
CA VAL A 593 23.52 17.94 -22.96
C VAL A 593 22.89 19.16 -23.62
N ALA A 594 23.05 19.33 -24.92
CA ALA A 594 22.45 20.46 -25.66
C ALA A 594 20.93 20.41 -25.63
N GLU A 595 20.31 19.25 -25.87
CA GLU A 595 18.88 19.05 -25.85
C GLU A 595 18.28 19.30 -24.45
N VAL A 596 18.93 18.75 -23.39
CA VAL A 596 18.49 18.96 -22.01
C VAL A 596 18.58 20.44 -21.64
N ASN A 597 19.66 21.14 -22.02
CA ASN A 597 19.82 22.56 -21.76
C ASN A 597 18.76 23.43 -22.49
N GLU A 598 18.38 23.06 -23.72
CA GLU A 598 17.27 23.73 -24.41
C GLU A 598 15.96 23.62 -23.62
N HIS A 599 15.64 22.43 -23.11
CA HIS A 599 14.47 22.22 -22.27
C HIS A 599 14.55 22.99 -20.94
N LEU A 600 15.71 23.02 -20.29
CA LEU A 600 15.92 23.79 -19.05
C LEU A 600 15.72 25.30 -19.29
N ASN A 601 16.29 25.83 -20.36
CA ASN A 601 16.11 27.25 -20.74
C ASN A 601 14.62 27.58 -21.02
N LYS A 602 13.89 26.64 -21.64
CA LYS A 602 12.45 26.81 -21.85
C LYS A 602 11.67 26.81 -20.54
N ILE A 603 12.03 25.92 -19.61
CA ILE A 603 11.42 25.88 -18.26
C ILE A 603 11.66 27.20 -17.51
N GLU A 604 12.88 27.75 -17.57
CA GLU A 604 13.19 29.04 -16.92
C GLU A 604 12.37 30.19 -17.51
N ARG A 605 12.22 30.25 -18.83
CA ARG A 605 11.36 31.26 -19.48
C ARG A 605 9.92 31.15 -18.99
N LEU A 606 9.36 29.91 -18.98
CA LEU A 606 8.01 29.68 -18.51
C LEU A 606 7.83 30.04 -17.02
N LYS A 607 8.79 29.72 -16.17
CA LYS A 607 8.80 30.16 -14.76
C LYS A 607 8.79 31.67 -14.63
N SER A 608 9.57 32.36 -15.45
CA SER A 608 9.61 33.84 -15.47
C SER A 608 8.28 34.45 -15.92
N GLU A 609 7.65 33.86 -16.94
CA GLU A 609 6.31 34.26 -17.41
C GLU A 609 5.25 34.06 -16.31
N ILE A 610 5.22 32.91 -15.67
CA ILE A 610 4.30 32.61 -14.55
C ILE A 610 4.48 33.66 -13.42
N ASN A 611 5.71 33.91 -12.99
CA ASN A 611 6.00 34.89 -11.95
C ASN A 611 5.56 36.32 -12.36
N SER A 612 5.66 36.67 -13.63
CA SER A 612 5.17 37.96 -14.18
C SER A 612 3.66 38.05 -14.07
N GLU A 613 2.93 37.00 -14.49
CA GLU A 613 1.47 36.94 -14.39
C GLU A 613 0.97 36.93 -12.94
N GLU A 614 1.64 36.22 -12.05
CA GLU A 614 1.34 36.25 -10.61
C GLU A 614 1.47 37.67 -10.01
N ARG A 615 2.52 38.42 -10.41
CA ARG A 615 2.68 39.84 -10.00
C ARG A 615 1.57 40.72 -10.61
N ALA A 616 1.20 40.49 -11.86
CA ALA A 616 0.10 41.22 -12.51
C ALA A 616 -1.23 40.97 -11.79
N ILE A 617 -1.51 39.72 -11.39
CA ILE A 617 -2.67 39.38 -10.60
C ILE A 617 -2.66 40.13 -9.27
N GLN A 618 -1.54 40.09 -8.54
CA GLN A 618 -1.40 40.81 -7.25
C GLN A 618 -1.60 42.32 -7.42
N SER A 619 -1.01 42.94 -8.45
CA SER A 619 -1.21 44.34 -8.76
C SER A 619 -2.68 44.67 -9.11
N THR A 620 -3.37 43.75 -9.79
CA THR A 620 -4.78 43.92 -10.11
C THR A 620 -5.67 43.89 -8.88
N ILE A 621 -5.34 42.96 -7.95
CA ILE A 621 -6.06 42.84 -6.68
C ILE A 621 -5.76 44.08 -5.80
N ALA A 622 -4.52 44.52 -5.68
CA ALA A 622 -4.13 45.70 -4.89
C ALA A 622 -4.94 46.95 -5.27
N ARG A 623 -5.24 47.16 -6.58
CA ARG A 623 -6.08 48.27 -7.00
C ARG A 623 -7.50 48.24 -6.41
N VAL A 624 -8.04 47.06 -6.08
CA VAL A 624 -9.38 46.94 -5.46
C VAL A 624 -9.29 47.29 -3.97
N TRP A 625 -8.14 47.14 -3.34
CA TRP A 625 -7.92 47.45 -1.93
C TRP A 625 -7.37 48.87 -1.70
N GLY A 626 -7.10 49.62 -2.77
CA GLY A 626 -6.62 51.04 -2.69
C GLY A 626 -5.15 51.15 -2.25
N GLU A 627 -4.35 50.12 -2.52
CA GLU A 627 -2.90 50.07 -2.28
C GLU A 627 -2.11 50.51 -3.53
#